data_d652c42da9fade72f4bdab4d0d7e344b
#
_entry.id   d652c42da9fade72f4bdab4d0d7e344b
#
_cell.length_a   1.000
_cell.length_b   1.000
_cell.length_c   1.000
_cell.angle_alpha   90.00
_cell.angle_beta   90.00
_cell.angle_gamma   90.00
#
_symmetry.space_group_name_H-M   'P 1'
#
loop_
_entity.id
_entity.type
_entity.pdbx_description
1 polymer ?
#
loop_
_entity_poly.entity_id
_entity_poly.type
_entity_poly.pdbx_seq_one_letter_code
_entity_poly.pdbx_strand_id
1 'polypeptide(L)'
;MQVRRESGPRYAAMSDTGGRERNEDAYFTGRVNGYHVFAVADGLGGHACGEVASRMAVEILEETAGEELPATGPAEVLERAFERINAAIFDYNRENSLNAGTTLSAVIVGESGRCWIGTVGDSRTHIVTPSSVWHTRDQSYVQGLVASGVISPAEAMLHPRKNVLTQALGLAARVQVDLDEQELAGGVLVISSDGLHDYVPESVIREIVTANDPDTACRRLIAAARDAASTDNTTVIVARA
;
A
#
# COMPACT_ATOMS: atom_id res chain seq x y z
N MET A 1 30.71 23.13 -12.53
CA MET A 1 29.37 22.57 -12.80
C MET A 1 29.10 21.52 -11.72
N GLN A 2 28.46 21.96 -10.61
CA GLN A 2 28.12 21.04 -9.51
C GLN A 2 26.85 20.28 -9.94
N VAL A 3 26.99 19.00 -10.22
CA VAL A 3 25.85 18.10 -10.37
C VAL A 3 25.25 17.95 -8.95
N ARG A 4 24.14 18.61 -8.67
CA ARG A 4 23.30 18.26 -7.51
C ARG A 4 22.83 16.82 -7.74
N ARG A 5 23.40 15.87 -7.00
CA ARG A 5 22.76 14.56 -6.84
C ARG A 5 21.49 14.85 -6.05
N GLU A 6 20.33 14.58 -6.66
CA GLU A 6 19.07 14.57 -5.90
C GLU A 6 19.23 13.56 -4.78
N SER A 7 19.24 14.04 -3.55
CA SER A 7 19.32 13.20 -2.36
C SER A 7 17.91 12.66 -2.08
N GLY A 8 17.68 11.39 -2.36
CA GLY A 8 16.42 10.73 -2.07
C GLY A 8 16.38 9.33 -2.66
N PRO A 9 15.42 8.49 -2.24
CA PRO A 9 15.29 7.14 -2.74
C PRO A 9 15.03 7.14 -4.25
N ARG A 10 15.71 6.24 -4.97
CA ARG A 10 15.31 5.87 -6.33
C ARG A 10 14.10 4.95 -6.22
N TYR A 11 13.07 5.20 -6.99
CA TYR A 11 11.84 4.41 -6.95
C TYR A 11 11.28 4.13 -8.34
N ALA A 12 10.44 3.11 -8.42
CA ALA A 12 9.59 2.78 -9.54
C ALA A 12 8.26 2.24 -9.04
N ALA A 13 7.23 2.37 -9.85
CA ALA A 13 5.92 1.79 -9.62
C ALA A 13 5.42 1.09 -10.88
N MET A 14 4.65 0.04 -10.71
CA MET A 14 3.98 -0.67 -11.79
C MET A 14 2.64 -1.21 -11.31
N SER A 15 1.63 -1.09 -12.16
CA SER A 15 0.30 -1.64 -11.95
C SER A 15 -0.11 -2.47 -13.15
N ASP A 16 -0.73 -3.60 -12.90
CA ASP A 16 -1.17 -4.59 -13.88
C ASP A 16 -2.61 -5.02 -13.61
N THR A 17 -3.42 -5.03 -14.63
CA THR A 17 -4.84 -5.42 -14.51
C THR A 17 -5.02 -6.91 -14.23
N GLY A 18 -4.00 -7.74 -14.51
CA GLY A 18 -4.09 -9.19 -14.34
C GLY A 18 -5.16 -9.81 -15.25
N GLY A 19 -5.98 -10.69 -14.67
CA GLY A 19 -7.12 -11.33 -15.36
C GLY A 19 -8.46 -10.60 -15.22
N ARG A 20 -8.48 -9.44 -14.57
CA ARG A 20 -9.68 -8.63 -14.35
C ARG A 20 -10.04 -7.84 -15.61
N GLU A 21 -11.29 -7.42 -15.73
CA GLU A 21 -11.73 -6.52 -16.82
C GLU A 21 -11.25 -5.08 -16.61
N ARG A 22 -11.08 -4.68 -15.34
CA ARG A 22 -10.66 -3.33 -14.93
C ARG A 22 -9.57 -3.41 -13.90
N ASN A 23 -8.79 -2.35 -13.83
CA ASN A 23 -7.85 -2.14 -12.74
C ASN A 23 -8.49 -1.20 -11.71
N GLU A 24 -8.82 -1.72 -10.55
CA GLU A 24 -9.40 -0.95 -9.44
C GLU A 24 -8.30 -0.50 -8.44
N ASP A 25 -7.04 -0.92 -8.65
CA ASP A 25 -5.89 -0.40 -7.92
C ASP A 25 -5.56 1.03 -8.35
N ALA A 26 -5.11 1.84 -7.40
CA ALA A 26 -4.48 3.13 -7.64
C ALA A 26 -3.18 3.25 -6.84
N TYR A 27 -2.25 4.08 -7.30
CA TYR A 27 -1.02 4.36 -6.55
C TYR A 27 -0.59 5.82 -6.70
N PHE A 28 0.20 6.28 -5.74
CA PHE A 28 0.89 7.57 -5.79
C PHE A 28 2.37 7.39 -5.51
N THR A 29 3.20 8.10 -6.27
CA THR A 29 4.64 8.22 -6.03
C THR A 29 5.07 9.65 -6.32
N GLY A 30 5.61 10.34 -5.34
CA GLY A 30 6.01 11.72 -5.54
C GLY A 30 6.91 12.27 -4.45
N ARG A 31 7.45 13.48 -4.71
CA ARG A 31 8.13 14.28 -3.71
C ARG A 31 7.25 15.48 -3.35
N VAL A 32 6.87 15.56 -2.09
CA VAL A 32 5.96 16.58 -1.56
C VAL A 32 6.68 17.31 -0.42
N ASN A 33 6.91 18.60 -0.59
CA ASN A 33 7.52 19.47 0.43
C ASN A 33 8.80 18.92 1.10
N GLY A 34 9.65 18.24 0.32
CA GLY A 34 10.92 17.66 0.79
C GLY A 34 10.85 16.19 1.20
N TYR A 35 9.66 15.64 1.41
CA TYR A 35 9.43 14.22 1.71
C TYR A 35 9.14 13.42 0.44
N HIS A 36 9.44 12.13 0.45
CA HIS A 36 8.90 11.21 -0.55
C HIS A 36 7.61 10.59 0.00
N VAL A 37 6.56 10.62 -0.80
CA VAL A 37 5.24 10.06 -0.46
C VAL A 37 4.92 8.95 -1.44
N PHE A 38 4.56 7.79 -0.92
CA PHE A 38 4.21 6.59 -1.68
C PHE A 38 2.90 6.01 -1.15
N ALA A 39 2.04 5.54 -2.02
CA ALA A 39 0.80 4.87 -1.62
C ALA A 39 0.32 3.86 -2.65
N VAL A 40 -0.25 2.77 -2.18
CA VAL A 40 -1.04 1.80 -2.95
C VAL A 40 -2.40 1.67 -2.30
N ALA A 41 -3.44 1.75 -3.11
CA ALA A 41 -4.84 1.59 -2.74
C ALA A 41 -5.48 0.53 -3.65
N ASP A 42 -6.12 -0.47 -3.07
CA ASP A 42 -6.87 -1.52 -3.76
C ASP A 42 -8.35 -1.25 -3.60
N GLY A 43 -9.02 -1.03 -4.71
CA GLY A 43 -10.40 -0.61 -4.75
C GLY A 43 -11.38 -1.77 -4.59
N LEU A 44 -12.38 -1.57 -3.74
CA LEU A 44 -13.41 -2.54 -3.39
C LEU A 44 -14.78 -2.05 -3.82
N GLY A 45 -15.55 -2.91 -4.45
CA GLY A 45 -16.94 -2.61 -4.83
C GLY A 45 -17.26 -3.05 -6.25
N GLY A 46 -18.52 -3.36 -6.52
CA GLY A 46 -18.94 -3.73 -7.88
C GLY A 46 -19.04 -2.52 -8.81
N HIS A 47 -18.94 -2.75 -10.15
CA HIS A 47 -19.28 -1.78 -11.19
C HIS A 47 -18.48 -0.46 -11.20
N ALA A 48 -17.16 -0.52 -11.19
CA ALA A 48 -16.24 0.64 -11.22
C ALA A 48 -16.24 1.52 -9.95
N CYS A 49 -16.92 1.11 -8.88
CA CYS A 49 -16.92 1.87 -7.63
C CYS A 49 -15.57 1.79 -6.91
N GLY A 50 -14.89 0.63 -6.98
CA GLY A 50 -13.56 0.44 -6.41
C GLY A 50 -12.51 1.37 -7.02
N GLU A 51 -12.49 1.48 -8.36
CA GLU A 51 -11.60 2.39 -9.09
C GLU A 51 -11.76 3.86 -8.64
N VAL A 52 -13.00 4.30 -8.37
CA VAL A 52 -13.25 5.67 -7.88
C VAL A 52 -12.71 5.83 -6.47
N ALA A 53 -12.97 4.87 -5.58
CA ALA A 53 -12.54 4.95 -4.19
C ALA A 53 -11.01 4.93 -4.05
N SER A 54 -10.32 4.04 -4.75
CA SER A 54 -8.86 3.94 -4.72
C SER A 54 -8.19 5.20 -5.29
N ARG A 55 -8.74 5.78 -6.37
CA ARG A 55 -8.25 7.03 -6.94
C ARG A 55 -8.47 8.21 -5.98
N MET A 56 -9.67 8.36 -5.38
CA MET A 56 -9.93 9.38 -4.37
C MET A 56 -8.93 9.27 -3.21
N ALA A 57 -8.60 8.05 -2.78
CA ALA A 57 -7.67 7.83 -1.68
C ALA A 57 -6.28 8.39 -1.97
N VAL A 58 -5.71 8.12 -3.14
CA VAL A 58 -4.37 8.60 -3.48
C VAL A 58 -4.35 10.11 -3.77
N GLU A 59 -5.40 10.66 -4.38
CA GLU A 59 -5.54 12.10 -4.66
C GLU A 59 -5.63 12.93 -3.36
N ILE A 60 -6.50 12.50 -2.41
CA ILE A 60 -6.66 13.19 -1.12
C ILE A 60 -5.40 13.06 -0.25
N LEU A 61 -4.69 11.94 -0.32
CA LEU A 61 -3.40 11.78 0.36
C LEU A 61 -2.38 12.80 -0.17
N GLU A 62 -2.24 12.93 -1.49
CA GLU A 62 -1.35 13.91 -2.12
C GLU A 62 -1.69 15.34 -1.70
N GLU A 63 -2.98 15.72 -1.79
CA GLU A 63 -3.48 17.02 -1.34
C GLU A 63 -3.11 17.30 0.12
N THR A 64 -3.46 16.38 1.03
CA THR A 64 -3.23 16.54 2.46
C THR A 64 -1.74 16.68 2.78
N ALA A 65 -0.91 15.85 2.16
CA ALA A 65 0.54 15.95 2.30
C ALA A 65 1.08 17.30 1.76
N GLY A 66 0.54 17.79 0.64
CA GLY A 66 0.90 19.07 0.05
C GLY A 66 0.53 20.27 0.93
N GLU A 67 -0.62 20.21 1.58
CA GLU A 67 -1.14 21.27 2.44
C GLU A 67 -0.42 21.33 3.80
N GLU A 68 -0.09 20.17 4.39
CA GLU A 68 0.27 20.08 5.80
C GLU A 68 1.77 19.83 6.03
N LEU A 69 2.50 19.13 5.14
CA LEU A 69 3.95 18.97 5.27
C LEU A 69 4.68 20.28 4.92
N PRO A 70 5.78 20.64 5.60
CA PRO A 70 6.36 20.03 6.79
C PRO A 70 5.86 20.61 8.10
N ALA A 71 4.85 21.49 8.08
CA ALA A 71 4.36 22.20 9.27
C ALA A 71 3.76 21.25 10.31
N THR A 72 3.11 20.18 9.82
CA THR A 72 2.60 19.06 10.61
C THR A 72 3.54 17.87 10.50
N GLY A 73 3.71 17.11 11.57
CA GLY A 73 4.54 15.90 11.56
C GLY A 73 3.99 14.81 10.64
N PRO A 74 4.84 14.02 9.94
CA PRO A 74 4.38 13.04 8.95
C PRO A 74 3.37 12.01 9.48
N ALA A 75 3.50 11.57 10.72
CA ALA A 75 2.54 10.65 11.34
C ALA A 75 1.14 11.27 11.47
N GLU A 76 1.06 12.53 11.92
CA GLU A 76 -0.20 13.26 12.05
C GLU A 76 -0.80 13.59 10.68
N VAL A 77 0.04 13.87 9.67
CA VAL A 77 -0.42 14.06 8.29
C VAL A 77 -1.08 12.80 7.74
N LEU A 78 -0.48 11.62 7.99
CA LEU A 78 -1.09 10.34 7.61
C LEU A 78 -2.44 10.15 8.31
N GLU A 79 -2.50 10.32 9.62
CA GLU A 79 -3.76 10.16 10.38
C GLU A 79 -4.87 11.04 9.80
N ARG A 80 -4.61 12.33 9.59
CA ARG A 80 -5.56 13.27 8.99
C ARG A 80 -5.93 12.93 7.56
N ALA A 81 -4.97 12.48 6.75
CA ALA A 81 -5.24 12.04 5.39
C ALA A 81 -6.22 10.86 5.36
N PHE A 82 -5.99 9.84 6.19
CA PHE A 82 -6.88 8.68 6.27
C PHE A 82 -8.29 9.06 6.75
N GLU A 83 -8.41 9.98 7.71
CA GLU A 83 -9.71 10.51 8.15
C GLU A 83 -10.44 11.26 7.03
N ARG A 84 -9.74 12.16 6.31
CA ARG A 84 -10.30 12.89 5.15
C ARG A 84 -10.73 11.96 4.04
N ILE A 85 -9.91 10.97 3.70
CA ILE A 85 -10.19 9.96 2.67
C ILE A 85 -11.44 9.17 3.05
N ASN A 86 -11.49 8.65 4.29
CA ASN A 86 -12.64 7.87 4.76
C ASN A 86 -13.93 8.69 4.70
N ALA A 87 -13.91 9.92 5.17
CA ALA A 87 -15.07 10.81 5.14
C ALA A 87 -15.52 11.10 3.70
N ALA A 88 -14.60 11.42 2.80
CA ALA A 88 -14.91 11.74 1.41
C ALA A 88 -15.56 10.56 0.66
N ILE A 89 -14.99 9.33 0.80
CA ILE A 89 -15.55 8.15 0.15
C ILE A 89 -16.90 7.77 0.79
N PHE A 90 -17.03 7.88 2.11
CA PHE A 90 -18.27 7.59 2.82
C PHE A 90 -19.40 8.54 2.41
N ASP A 91 -19.13 9.83 2.26
CA ASP A 91 -20.10 10.82 1.81
C ASP A 91 -20.44 10.62 0.33
N TYR A 92 -19.45 10.32 -0.53
CA TYR A 92 -19.67 9.94 -1.93
C TYR A 92 -20.63 8.75 -2.05
N ASN A 93 -20.45 7.72 -1.22
CA ASN A 93 -21.34 6.56 -1.16
C ASN A 93 -22.79 6.94 -0.80
N ARG A 94 -22.94 7.81 0.22
CA ARG A 94 -24.27 8.26 0.67
C ARG A 94 -24.99 9.07 -0.41
N GLU A 95 -24.28 9.96 -1.08
CA GLU A 95 -24.86 10.83 -2.12
C GLU A 95 -25.27 10.06 -3.36
N ASN A 96 -24.54 9.00 -3.71
CA ASN A 96 -24.75 8.23 -4.93
C ASN A 96 -25.43 6.87 -4.70
N SER A 97 -25.77 6.52 -3.46
CA SER A 97 -26.33 5.21 -3.08
C SER A 97 -25.44 4.03 -3.52
N LEU A 98 -24.11 4.19 -3.29
CA LEU A 98 -23.07 3.23 -3.64
C LEU A 98 -22.48 2.57 -2.39
N ASN A 99 -21.62 1.60 -2.60
CA ASN A 99 -20.84 0.91 -1.56
C ASN A 99 -19.40 0.75 -2.05
N ALA A 100 -18.79 1.85 -2.45
CA ALA A 100 -17.38 1.93 -2.82
C ALA A 100 -16.50 1.91 -1.59
N GLY A 101 -15.41 1.18 -1.63
CA GLY A 101 -14.40 1.17 -0.58
C GLY A 101 -13.02 1.01 -1.17
N THR A 102 -12.00 1.17 -0.35
CA THR A 102 -10.62 0.89 -0.74
C THR A 102 -9.76 0.53 0.47
N THR A 103 -8.73 -0.26 0.24
CA THR A 103 -7.57 -0.33 1.14
C THR A 103 -6.70 0.90 0.94
N LEU A 104 -5.75 1.12 1.82
CA LEU A 104 -4.66 2.07 1.59
C LEU A 104 -3.45 1.68 2.44
N SER A 105 -2.30 1.52 1.81
CA SER A 105 -1.01 1.50 2.48
C SER A 105 -0.19 2.69 1.99
N ALA A 106 0.09 3.65 2.88
CA ALA A 106 0.75 4.92 2.56
C ALA A 106 2.00 5.11 3.41
N VAL A 107 3.05 5.65 2.78
CA VAL A 107 4.35 5.88 3.43
C VAL A 107 4.85 7.27 3.12
N ILE A 108 5.26 8.00 4.16
CA ILE A 108 6.02 9.24 4.06
C ILE A 108 7.46 8.94 4.47
N VAL A 109 8.42 9.21 3.59
CA VAL A 109 9.86 8.98 3.82
C VAL A 109 10.56 10.30 3.95
N GLY A 110 11.21 10.52 5.09
CA GLY A 110 12.05 11.69 5.35
C GLY A 110 13.47 11.55 4.79
N GLU A 111 14.22 12.64 4.78
CA GLU A 111 15.61 12.69 4.25
C GLU A 111 16.57 11.74 4.98
N SER A 112 16.31 11.45 6.27
CA SER A 112 17.11 10.48 7.05
C SER A 112 16.85 9.01 6.68
N GLY A 113 15.84 8.73 5.87
CA GLY A 113 15.34 7.37 5.61
C GLY A 113 14.33 6.87 6.63
N ARG A 114 13.88 7.72 7.55
CA ARG A 114 12.78 7.42 8.47
C ARG A 114 11.48 7.34 7.69
N CYS A 115 10.70 6.29 7.91
CA CYS A 115 9.44 6.01 7.25
C CYS A 115 8.29 6.06 8.27
N TRP A 116 7.30 6.88 8.00
CA TRP A 116 6.02 6.87 8.69
C TRP A 116 5.01 6.16 7.78
N ILE A 117 4.33 5.18 8.33
CA ILE A 117 3.50 4.24 7.57
C ILE A 117 2.10 4.26 8.15
N GLY A 118 1.09 4.44 7.29
CA GLY A 118 -0.32 4.31 7.64
C GLY A 118 -0.96 3.21 6.80
N THR A 119 -1.80 2.37 7.42
CA THR A 119 -2.46 1.26 6.73
C THR A 119 -3.91 1.08 7.16
N VAL A 120 -4.79 0.87 6.18
CA VAL A 120 -6.15 0.37 6.33
C VAL A 120 -6.37 -0.72 5.28
N GLY A 121 -6.83 -1.89 5.72
CA GLY A 121 -7.04 -3.05 4.86
C GLY A 121 -5.88 -4.03 4.85
N ASP A 122 -5.60 -4.63 3.70
CA ASP A 122 -4.59 -5.67 3.51
C ASP A 122 -3.53 -5.33 2.44
N SER A 123 -3.57 -4.15 1.82
CA SER A 123 -2.41 -3.65 1.08
C SER A 123 -1.22 -3.49 2.03
N ARG A 124 -0.04 -3.97 1.63
CA ARG A 124 1.12 -4.07 2.51
C ARG A 124 2.24 -3.12 2.16
N THR A 125 2.87 -2.59 3.20
CA THR A 125 4.22 -2.00 3.15
C THR A 125 5.23 -2.98 3.73
N HIS A 126 6.31 -3.25 2.99
CA HIS A 126 7.43 -4.07 3.44
C HIS A 126 8.70 -3.23 3.54
N ILE A 127 9.50 -3.46 4.57
CA ILE A 127 10.90 -3.01 4.66
C ILE A 127 11.77 -4.26 4.51
N VAL A 128 12.49 -4.33 3.40
CA VAL A 128 13.27 -5.51 3.01
C VAL A 128 14.75 -5.23 3.14
N THR A 129 15.45 -6.08 3.91
CA THR A 129 16.91 -6.11 3.98
C THR A 129 17.43 -7.45 3.47
N PRO A 130 18.74 -7.63 3.23
CA PRO A 130 19.27 -8.94 2.84
C PRO A 130 18.97 -10.06 3.82
N SER A 131 18.78 -9.74 5.11
CA SER A 131 18.61 -10.72 6.19
C SER A 131 17.20 -10.83 6.75
N SER A 132 16.34 -9.84 6.52
CA SER A 132 15.00 -9.78 7.12
C SER A 132 13.98 -9.10 6.22
N VAL A 133 12.72 -9.42 6.45
CA VAL A 133 11.55 -8.70 5.93
C VAL A 133 10.68 -8.33 7.12
N TRP A 134 10.33 -7.08 7.21
CA TRP A 134 9.26 -6.59 8.06
C TRP A 134 8.11 -6.13 7.17
N HIS A 135 6.87 -6.32 7.57
CA HIS A 135 5.72 -5.80 6.85
C HIS A 135 4.59 -5.36 7.80
N THR A 136 3.72 -4.49 7.30
CA THR A 136 2.48 -4.09 7.97
C THR A 136 1.56 -5.29 8.19
N ARG A 137 0.72 -5.19 9.20
CA ARG A 137 -0.25 -6.24 9.53
C ARG A 137 -1.55 -6.01 8.78
N ASP A 138 -2.07 -7.07 8.14
CA ASP A 138 -3.36 -6.99 7.46
C ASP A 138 -4.51 -6.82 8.44
N GLN A 139 -5.47 -6.00 8.06
CA GLN A 139 -6.75 -5.88 8.76
C GLN A 139 -7.79 -6.80 8.09
N SER A 140 -7.54 -8.11 8.17
CA SER A 140 -8.39 -9.17 7.61
C SER A 140 -8.92 -10.11 8.69
N TYR A 141 -10.01 -10.82 8.35
CA TYR A 141 -10.60 -11.81 9.23
C TYR A 141 -9.61 -12.90 9.64
N VAL A 142 -8.86 -13.41 8.68
CA VAL A 142 -7.88 -14.49 8.94
C VAL A 142 -6.73 -14.04 9.80
N GLN A 143 -6.30 -12.78 9.64
CA GLN A 143 -5.26 -12.20 10.48
C GLN A 143 -5.71 -12.08 11.95
N GLY A 144 -6.99 -11.80 12.19
CA GLY A 144 -7.58 -11.86 13.53
C GLY A 144 -7.52 -13.26 14.13
N LEU A 145 -7.75 -14.31 13.33
CA LEU A 145 -7.64 -15.71 13.79
C LEU A 145 -6.19 -16.10 14.09
N VAL A 146 -5.24 -15.68 13.27
CA VAL A 146 -3.80 -15.89 13.51
C VAL A 146 -3.36 -15.20 14.79
N ALA A 147 -3.74 -13.95 14.99
CA ALA A 147 -3.38 -13.18 16.18
C ALA A 147 -3.94 -13.77 17.48
N SER A 148 -5.12 -14.40 17.42
CA SER A 148 -5.72 -15.10 18.56
C SER A 148 -5.21 -16.54 18.73
N GLY A 149 -4.31 -17.01 17.87
CA GLY A 149 -3.75 -18.37 17.92
C GLY A 149 -4.72 -19.47 17.50
N VAL A 150 -5.83 -19.14 16.83
CA VAL A 150 -6.84 -20.11 16.37
C VAL A 150 -6.37 -20.87 15.14
N ILE A 151 -5.66 -20.19 14.22
CA ILE A 151 -5.03 -20.80 13.07
C ILE A 151 -3.58 -20.33 12.94
N SER A 152 -2.75 -21.10 12.24
CA SER A 152 -1.39 -20.70 11.87
C SER A 152 -1.40 -19.76 10.65
N PRO A 153 -0.30 -19.00 10.40
CA PRO A 153 -0.15 -18.21 9.17
C PRO A 153 -0.31 -19.03 7.89
N ALA A 154 0.16 -20.27 7.88
CA ALA A 154 0.03 -21.17 6.73
C ALA A 154 -1.44 -21.57 6.46
N GLU A 155 -2.21 -21.81 7.50
CA GLU A 155 -3.65 -22.10 7.38
C GLU A 155 -4.44 -20.87 6.93
N ALA A 156 -4.03 -19.66 7.33
CA ALA A 156 -4.67 -18.42 6.92
C ALA A 156 -4.60 -18.21 5.39
N MET A 157 -3.49 -18.55 4.75
CA MET A 157 -3.32 -18.45 3.30
C MET A 157 -4.27 -19.34 2.50
N LEU A 158 -4.71 -20.46 3.07
CA LEU A 158 -5.61 -21.43 2.46
C LEU A 158 -7.07 -21.27 2.93
N HIS A 159 -7.32 -20.33 3.82
CA HIS A 159 -8.64 -20.18 4.44
C HIS A 159 -9.67 -19.61 3.44
N PRO A 160 -10.91 -20.15 3.38
CA PRO A 160 -11.91 -19.72 2.41
C PRO A 160 -12.36 -18.25 2.58
N ARG A 161 -12.07 -17.64 3.71
CA ARG A 161 -12.36 -16.23 4.02
C ARG A 161 -11.08 -15.37 4.11
N LYS A 162 -10.01 -15.73 3.42
CA LYS A 162 -8.74 -14.99 3.48
C LYS A 162 -8.87 -13.54 3.00
N ASN A 163 -9.73 -13.30 1.98
CA ASN A 163 -9.94 -11.98 1.40
C ASN A 163 -11.06 -11.16 2.12
N VAL A 164 -11.47 -11.56 3.34
CA VAL A 164 -12.49 -10.81 4.09
C VAL A 164 -11.79 -9.77 4.96
N LEU A 165 -11.88 -8.52 4.55
CA LEU A 165 -11.37 -7.38 5.30
C LEU A 165 -12.22 -7.09 6.54
N THR A 166 -11.56 -6.61 7.60
CA THR A 166 -12.21 -6.09 8.81
C THR A 166 -12.27 -4.56 8.83
N GLN A 167 -11.44 -3.91 8.02
CA GLN A 167 -11.38 -2.46 7.85
C GLN A 167 -11.20 -2.15 6.34
N ALA A 168 -11.92 -1.14 5.86
CA ALA A 168 -11.74 -0.54 4.55
C ALA A 168 -12.24 0.91 4.59
N LEU A 169 -11.58 1.80 3.88
CA LEU A 169 -11.93 3.21 3.77
C LEU A 169 -13.26 3.35 3.01
N GLY A 170 -14.13 4.23 3.48
CA GLY A 170 -15.40 4.59 2.85
C GLY A 170 -16.59 3.70 3.18
N LEU A 171 -16.41 2.52 3.81
CA LEU A 171 -17.50 1.59 4.12
C LEU A 171 -18.18 1.86 5.47
N ALA A 172 -17.52 2.60 6.36
CA ALA A 172 -18.06 2.96 7.67
C ALA A 172 -17.74 4.43 7.99
N ALA A 173 -18.54 5.05 8.85
CA ALA A 173 -18.34 6.44 9.25
C ALA A 173 -16.99 6.67 10.00
N ARG A 174 -16.42 5.62 10.55
CA ARG A 174 -15.10 5.64 11.20
C ARG A 174 -14.33 4.40 10.82
N VAL A 175 -13.01 4.55 10.69
CA VAL A 175 -12.07 3.48 10.38
C VAL A 175 -10.94 3.50 11.42
N GLN A 176 -10.36 2.35 11.69
CA GLN A 176 -9.16 2.26 12.50
C GLN A 176 -7.94 2.26 11.57
N VAL A 177 -7.08 3.25 11.72
CA VAL A 177 -5.81 3.35 11.00
C VAL A 177 -4.72 2.73 11.85
N ASP A 178 -3.96 1.80 11.30
CA ASP A 178 -2.73 1.32 11.94
C ASP A 178 -1.57 2.22 11.49
N LEU A 179 -0.85 2.79 12.46
CA LEU A 179 0.31 3.66 12.24
C LEU A 179 1.57 2.98 12.75
N ASP A 180 2.57 2.89 11.89
CA ASP A 180 3.89 2.34 12.17
C ASP A 180 5.00 3.34 11.86
N GLU A 181 6.15 3.14 12.47
CA GLU A 181 7.35 3.90 12.18
C GLU A 181 8.53 2.94 12.02
N GLN A 182 9.26 3.09 10.91
CA GLN A 182 10.39 2.25 10.55
C GLN A 182 11.55 3.10 10.02
N GLU A 183 12.73 2.51 9.94
CA GLU A 183 13.88 3.09 9.26
C GLU A 183 14.24 2.24 8.04
N LEU A 184 14.42 2.89 6.90
CA LEU A 184 14.84 2.20 5.67
C LEU A 184 16.26 1.63 5.78
N ALA A 185 17.15 2.30 6.52
CA ALA A 185 18.50 1.84 6.90
C ALA A 185 19.28 1.12 5.75
N GLY A 186 19.17 1.64 4.52
CA GLY A 186 19.76 1.01 3.33
C GLY A 186 19.00 -0.19 2.79
N GLY A 187 17.84 -0.53 3.36
CA GLY A 187 16.91 -1.52 2.86
C GLY A 187 16.11 -1.03 1.64
N VAL A 188 15.16 -1.85 1.25
CA VAL A 188 14.24 -1.58 0.14
C VAL A 188 12.82 -1.49 0.70
N LEU A 189 12.15 -0.38 0.40
CA LEU A 189 10.72 -0.22 0.63
C LEU A 189 9.96 -0.88 -0.52
N VAL A 190 8.98 -1.71 -0.20
CA VAL A 190 8.04 -2.29 -1.17
C VAL A 190 6.63 -2.06 -0.67
N ILE A 191 5.77 -1.49 -1.50
CA ILE A 191 4.34 -1.36 -1.20
C ILE A 191 3.58 -2.12 -2.27
N SER A 192 2.60 -2.94 -1.88
CA SER A 192 1.86 -3.76 -2.84
C SER A 192 0.40 -3.97 -2.45
N SER A 193 -0.47 -4.16 -3.46
CA SER A 193 -1.78 -4.77 -3.29
C SER A 193 -1.67 -6.28 -3.09
N ASP A 194 -2.77 -6.94 -2.69
CA ASP A 194 -2.84 -8.38 -2.40
C ASP A 194 -2.56 -9.25 -3.63
N GLY A 195 -2.84 -8.74 -4.84
CA GLY A 195 -2.51 -9.42 -6.09
C GLY A 195 -1.03 -9.79 -6.25
N LEU A 196 -0.12 -9.16 -5.47
CA LEU A 196 1.27 -9.56 -5.38
C LEU A 196 1.50 -10.53 -4.22
N HIS A 197 1.32 -10.08 -2.99
CA HIS A 197 1.83 -10.77 -1.80
C HIS A 197 0.99 -11.98 -1.36
N ASP A 198 -0.20 -12.15 -1.89
CA ASP A 198 -1.01 -13.36 -1.72
C ASP A 198 -0.55 -14.51 -2.62
N TYR A 199 0.21 -14.21 -3.67
CA TYR A 199 0.67 -15.17 -4.67
C TYR A 199 2.18 -15.36 -4.67
N VAL A 200 2.96 -14.34 -4.32
CA VAL A 200 4.42 -14.37 -4.34
C VAL A 200 4.97 -14.47 -2.92
N PRO A 201 5.66 -15.55 -2.55
CA PRO A 201 6.25 -15.70 -1.22
C PRO A 201 7.23 -14.57 -0.88
N GLU A 202 7.25 -14.16 0.37
CA GLU A 202 8.15 -13.10 0.89
C GLU A 202 9.64 -13.35 0.56
N SER A 203 10.07 -14.61 0.59
CA SER A 203 11.45 -14.96 0.22
C SER A 203 11.77 -14.61 -1.24
N VAL A 204 10.81 -14.79 -2.15
CA VAL A 204 10.93 -14.44 -3.56
C VAL A 204 10.89 -12.93 -3.75
N ILE A 205 9.96 -12.23 -3.05
CA ILE A 205 9.93 -10.76 -3.05
C ILE A 205 11.29 -10.21 -2.62
N ARG A 206 11.82 -10.69 -1.50
CA ARG A 206 13.14 -10.28 -0.97
C ARG A 206 14.26 -10.53 -1.98
N GLU A 207 14.33 -11.71 -2.58
CA GLU A 207 15.35 -12.05 -3.59
C GLU A 207 15.29 -11.06 -4.76
N ILE A 208 14.10 -10.82 -5.31
CA ILE A 208 13.92 -9.93 -6.46
C ILE A 208 14.35 -8.51 -6.10
N VAL A 209 13.86 -7.95 -4.98
CA VAL A 209 14.09 -6.54 -4.68
C VAL A 209 15.50 -6.25 -4.17
N THR A 210 16.19 -7.22 -3.58
CA THR A 210 17.58 -7.03 -3.16
C THR A 210 18.57 -7.11 -4.32
N ALA A 211 18.25 -7.91 -5.34
CA ALA A 211 19.15 -8.16 -6.48
C ALA A 211 19.00 -7.18 -7.65
N ASN A 212 17.93 -6.36 -7.69
CA ASN A 212 17.61 -5.53 -8.85
C ASN A 212 17.40 -4.05 -8.48
N ASP A 213 17.56 -3.16 -9.46
CA ASP A 213 17.10 -1.78 -9.35
C ASP A 213 15.55 -1.73 -9.29
N PRO A 214 14.95 -0.61 -8.81
CA PRO A 214 13.51 -0.51 -8.59
C PRO A 214 12.66 -0.85 -9.82
N ASP A 215 13.03 -0.37 -11.01
CA ASP A 215 12.27 -0.59 -12.23
C ASP A 215 12.31 -2.06 -12.68
N THR A 216 13.48 -2.69 -12.63
CA THR A 216 13.63 -4.13 -12.90
C THR A 216 12.91 -4.97 -11.83
N ALA A 217 12.97 -4.56 -10.56
CA ALA A 217 12.28 -5.24 -9.47
C ALA A 217 10.76 -5.22 -9.66
N CYS A 218 10.15 -4.08 -9.98
CA CYS A 218 8.72 -3.99 -10.26
C CYS A 218 8.30 -4.93 -11.40
N ARG A 219 9.01 -4.92 -12.54
CA ARG A 219 8.71 -5.84 -13.65
C ARG A 219 8.79 -7.30 -13.24
N ARG A 220 9.80 -7.69 -12.47
CA ARG A 220 9.97 -9.08 -12.02
C ARG A 220 8.92 -9.50 -11.00
N LEU A 221 8.49 -8.60 -10.11
CA LEU A 221 7.44 -8.88 -9.15
C LEU A 221 6.09 -9.10 -9.84
N ILE A 222 5.72 -8.24 -10.79
CA ILE A 222 4.50 -8.43 -11.59
C ILE A 222 4.57 -9.74 -12.39
N ALA A 223 5.72 -10.06 -13.01
CA ALA A 223 5.90 -11.34 -13.70
C ALA A 223 5.75 -12.53 -12.76
N ALA A 224 6.34 -12.47 -11.56
CA ALA A 224 6.23 -13.53 -10.55
C ALA A 224 4.77 -13.75 -10.08
N ALA A 225 3.98 -12.66 -9.91
CA ALA A 225 2.56 -12.78 -9.59
C ALA A 225 1.78 -13.48 -10.70
N ARG A 226 2.03 -13.11 -11.96
CA ARG A 226 1.43 -13.78 -13.13
C ARG A 226 1.82 -15.25 -13.23
N ASP A 227 3.10 -15.57 -13.04
CA ASP A 227 3.62 -16.94 -13.07
C ASP A 227 3.02 -17.81 -11.95
N ALA A 228 2.68 -17.18 -10.82
CA ALA A 228 1.95 -17.78 -9.70
C ALA A 228 0.41 -17.83 -9.93
N ALA A 229 -0.04 -17.51 -11.15
CA ALA A 229 -1.44 -17.49 -11.56
C ALA A 229 -2.32 -16.51 -10.79
N SER A 230 -1.76 -15.38 -10.36
CA SER A 230 -2.57 -14.25 -9.90
C SER A 230 -3.49 -13.78 -11.03
N THR A 231 -4.78 -13.70 -10.74
CA THR A 231 -5.79 -13.15 -11.66
C THR A 231 -6.25 -11.76 -11.21
N ASP A 232 -5.72 -11.27 -10.10
CA ASP A 232 -6.10 -9.97 -9.54
C ASP A 232 -5.33 -8.80 -10.13
N ASN A 233 -5.86 -7.59 -9.90
CA ASN A 233 -5.07 -6.39 -10.07
C ASN A 233 -3.81 -6.49 -9.20
N THR A 234 -2.68 -6.10 -9.73
CA THR A 234 -1.41 -6.22 -9.02
C THR A 234 -0.63 -4.92 -9.16
N THR A 235 -0.52 -4.20 -8.07
CA THR A 235 0.22 -2.94 -8.02
C THR A 235 1.38 -3.05 -7.05
N VAL A 236 2.54 -2.53 -7.47
CA VAL A 236 3.75 -2.53 -6.66
C VAL A 236 4.54 -1.23 -6.81
N ILE A 237 5.04 -0.72 -5.70
CA ILE A 237 6.03 0.35 -5.63
C ILE A 237 7.29 -0.24 -5.00
N VAL A 238 8.45 0.03 -5.59
CA VAL A 238 9.76 -0.31 -5.02
C VAL A 238 10.57 0.96 -4.89
N ALA A 239 11.06 1.28 -3.68
CA ALA A 239 11.93 2.42 -3.44
C ALA A 239 13.19 1.99 -2.67
N ARG A 240 14.34 2.54 -3.05
CA ARG A 240 15.64 2.22 -2.48
C ARG A 240 16.36 3.51 -2.08
N ALA A 241 16.84 3.58 -0.83
CA ALA A 241 17.65 4.69 -0.32
C ALA A 241 18.99 4.88 -1.09
#